data_2372532d35155c25f5bdd5c60732e354
#
_entry.id   2372532d35155c25f5bdd5c60732e354
#
_cell.length_a   1.000
_cell.length_b   1.000
_cell.length_c   1.000
_cell.angle_alpha   90.00
_cell.angle_beta   90.00
_cell.angle_gamma   90.00
#
_symmetry.space_group_name_H-M   'P 1'
#
loop_
_entity.id
_entity.type
_entity.pdbx_description
1 polymer ?
#
loop_
_entity_poly.entity_id
_entity_poly.type
_entity_poly.pdbx_seq_one_letter_code
_entity_poly.pdbx_strand_id
1 'polypeptide(L)'
;MTQILPAGLVASSVVSASSANLGPGFDSLGMALSLCDEIVVETTDSGLLVTVEGEGADQVPLGPEHLVVRAIERGLQAVGVSAAGLVVRCRNFIPHSRGLGSSAAAVVGGLAAVNGLVTQTDSTPLSEAQLIQLSSEFEGHPDNAAAAVLGGAVVSWTDRTGDRPEYSAVSLRLHPNIHLFCAIPEERSLTAETRVLLPAQVGHQDAMFNVSRAALLVVALTERPDLLMAATEDALHQPQRGPAMRSSAEYLRLMRRHNVAAALSGAGPALIAIGTEPQLPREVLEYGVAQGFTITEMTAGKGVRWIPGVTVAG
;
A
#
# COMPACT_ATOMS: atom_id res chain seq x y z
N MET A 1 10.36 -34.09 2.22
CA MET A 1 11.25 -33.39 1.25
C MET A 1 10.41 -32.28 0.66
N THR A 2 10.92 -31.03 0.62
CA THR A 2 10.25 -29.94 -0.06
C THR A 2 10.21 -30.22 -1.56
N GLN A 3 9.02 -30.14 -2.17
CA GLN A 3 8.86 -30.32 -3.61
C GLN A 3 9.52 -29.16 -4.36
N ILE A 4 10.33 -29.47 -5.37
CA ILE A 4 10.93 -28.46 -6.25
C ILE A 4 10.00 -28.24 -7.44
N LEU A 5 9.64 -26.99 -7.71
CA LEU A 5 8.85 -26.61 -8.89
C LEU A 5 9.67 -26.91 -10.16
N PRO A 6 9.05 -27.45 -11.22
CA PRO A 6 9.75 -27.64 -12.50
C PRO A 6 10.16 -26.27 -13.08
N ALA A 7 11.24 -26.25 -13.83
CA ALA A 7 11.66 -25.07 -14.60
C ALA A 7 10.65 -24.78 -15.73
N GLY A 8 10.56 -23.51 -16.12
CA GLY A 8 9.69 -23.05 -17.20
C GLY A 8 8.27 -22.72 -16.80
N LEU A 9 7.89 -22.77 -15.50
CA LEU A 9 6.64 -22.23 -15.05
C LEU A 9 6.74 -20.69 -15.05
N VAL A 10 5.77 -20.03 -15.61
CA VAL A 10 5.69 -18.57 -15.66
C VAL A 10 4.40 -18.11 -14.99
N ALA A 11 4.47 -17.04 -14.23
CA ALA A 11 3.32 -16.38 -13.63
C ALA A 11 3.50 -14.86 -13.62
N SER A 12 2.40 -14.15 -13.62
CA SER A 12 2.40 -12.70 -13.46
C SER A 12 1.41 -12.25 -12.38
N SER A 13 1.72 -11.15 -11.72
CA SER A 13 0.83 -10.47 -10.80
C SER A 13 0.77 -8.97 -11.10
N VAL A 14 -0.39 -8.38 -10.82
CA VAL A 14 -0.64 -6.93 -10.89
C VAL A 14 -1.15 -6.50 -9.53
N VAL A 15 -0.49 -5.53 -8.92
CA VAL A 15 -0.74 -5.10 -7.55
C VAL A 15 -0.91 -3.58 -7.49
N SER A 16 -1.94 -3.14 -6.78
CA SER A 16 -2.27 -1.73 -6.62
C SER A 16 -1.36 -1.03 -5.60
N ALA A 17 -1.08 0.25 -5.84
CA ALA A 17 -0.62 1.18 -4.81
C ALA A 17 -1.61 1.27 -3.67
N SER A 18 -1.19 1.81 -2.54
CA SER A 18 -2.08 2.00 -1.40
C SER A 18 -1.76 3.27 -0.62
N SER A 19 -2.80 3.87 -0.05
CA SER A 19 -2.72 4.93 0.94
C SER A 19 -3.18 4.38 2.28
N ALA A 20 -2.30 4.40 3.27
CA ALA A 20 -2.59 3.94 4.63
C ALA A 20 -2.99 5.10 5.55
N ASN A 21 -3.52 4.79 6.70
CA ASN A 21 -3.94 5.69 7.77
C ASN A 21 -5.16 6.56 7.43
N LEU A 22 -5.23 7.16 6.27
CA LEU A 22 -6.32 8.05 5.79
C LEU A 22 -6.68 9.17 6.79
N GLY A 23 -5.69 9.67 7.54
CA GLY A 23 -5.85 10.54 8.68
C GLY A 23 -5.86 9.75 10.00
N PRO A 24 -7.00 9.59 10.69
CA PRO A 24 -7.05 9.06 12.05
C PRO A 24 -6.95 7.52 12.15
N GLY A 25 -6.97 6.81 11.03
CA GLY A 25 -6.95 5.34 11.00
C GLY A 25 -5.56 4.73 11.07
N PHE A 26 -4.69 5.29 11.91
CA PHE A 26 -3.29 4.89 12.07
C PHE A 26 -3.12 3.37 12.26
N ASP A 27 -2.29 2.75 11.40
CA ASP A 27 -2.03 1.30 11.34
C ASP A 27 -3.32 0.42 11.20
N SER A 28 -4.46 1.02 10.77
CA SER A 28 -5.76 0.31 10.71
C SER A 28 -6.55 0.54 9.43
N LEU A 29 -6.55 1.75 8.87
CA LEU A 29 -7.32 2.04 7.66
C LEU A 29 -6.38 2.15 6.47
N GLY A 30 -6.78 1.52 5.37
CA GLY A 30 -6.05 1.54 4.11
C GLY A 30 -6.99 1.68 2.92
N MET A 31 -6.45 2.16 1.82
CA MET A 31 -7.16 2.28 0.54
C MET A 31 -6.21 1.91 -0.61
N ALA A 32 -6.61 0.96 -1.44
CA ALA A 32 -5.93 0.69 -2.69
C ALA A 32 -6.21 1.81 -3.70
N LEU A 33 -5.22 2.12 -4.52
CA LEU A 33 -5.27 3.16 -5.54
C LEU A 33 -5.10 2.56 -6.94
N SER A 34 -5.62 3.22 -7.97
CA SER A 34 -5.61 2.71 -9.35
C SER A 34 -4.24 2.68 -10.07
N LEU A 35 -3.17 3.09 -9.40
CA LEU A 35 -1.80 2.94 -9.88
C LEU A 35 -1.29 1.55 -9.51
N CYS A 36 -0.67 0.81 -10.45
CA CYS A 36 -0.30 -0.60 -10.21
C CYS A 36 1.12 -0.89 -10.66
N ASP A 37 1.80 -1.77 -9.94
CA ASP A 37 3.03 -2.43 -10.37
C ASP A 37 2.72 -3.81 -10.96
N GLU A 38 3.60 -4.27 -11.85
CA GLU A 38 3.54 -5.56 -12.53
C GLU A 38 4.78 -6.40 -12.21
N ILE A 39 4.58 -7.67 -11.86
CA ILE A 39 5.65 -8.60 -11.57
C ILE A 39 5.44 -9.85 -12.41
N VAL A 40 6.48 -10.27 -13.12
CA VAL A 40 6.55 -11.54 -13.82
C VAL A 40 7.63 -12.38 -13.19
N VAL A 41 7.31 -13.64 -12.89
CA VAL A 41 8.24 -14.62 -12.35
C VAL A 41 8.27 -15.86 -13.21
N GLU A 42 9.48 -16.39 -13.43
CA GLU A 42 9.72 -17.63 -14.16
C GLU A 42 10.63 -18.52 -13.34
N THR A 43 10.29 -19.81 -13.20
CA THR A 43 11.15 -20.82 -12.58
C THR A 43 12.19 -21.31 -13.57
N THR A 44 13.44 -21.48 -13.12
CA THR A 44 14.57 -21.97 -13.93
C THR A 44 15.29 -23.12 -13.24
N ASP A 45 16.19 -23.81 -13.95
CA ASP A 45 16.98 -24.91 -13.42
C ASP A 45 18.01 -24.46 -12.38
N SER A 46 18.41 -23.19 -12.40
CA SER A 46 19.36 -22.61 -11.42
C SER A 46 19.46 -21.10 -11.53
N GLY A 47 20.02 -20.49 -10.49
CA GLY A 47 20.40 -19.07 -10.49
C GLY A 47 19.24 -18.11 -10.17
N LEU A 48 19.57 -16.84 -10.11
CA LEU A 48 18.65 -15.73 -9.90
C LEU A 48 18.97 -14.60 -10.86
N LEU A 49 17.97 -14.14 -11.61
CA LEU A 49 18.06 -12.93 -12.43
C LEU A 49 16.90 -12.02 -12.07
N VAL A 50 17.22 -10.79 -11.68
CA VAL A 50 16.22 -9.75 -11.37
C VAL A 50 16.40 -8.59 -12.33
N THR A 51 15.31 -8.14 -12.94
CA THR A 51 15.28 -6.92 -13.75
C THR A 51 14.17 -6.01 -13.24
N VAL A 52 14.44 -4.70 -13.21
CA VAL A 52 13.49 -3.69 -12.76
C VAL A 52 13.43 -2.57 -13.79
N GLU A 53 12.23 -2.20 -14.20
CA GLU A 53 11.94 -1.07 -15.07
C GLU A 53 11.05 -0.06 -14.31
N GLY A 54 11.22 1.23 -14.60
CA GLY A 54 10.42 2.31 -14.02
C GLY A 54 10.94 2.78 -12.67
N GLU A 55 10.05 2.98 -11.71
CA GLU A 55 10.38 3.54 -10.40
C GLU A 55 11.38 2.67 -9.63
N GLY A 56 12.46 3.28 -9.15
CA GLY A 56 13.48 2.62 -8.35
C GLY A 56 14.46 1.70 -9.11
N ALA A 57 14.40 1.62 -10.44
CA ALA A 57 15.23 0.70 -11.25
C ALA A 57 16.73 0.76 -10.91
N ASP A 58 17.28 1.97 -10.68
CA ASP A 58 18.69 2.17 -10.36
C ASP A 58 19.00 2.19 -8.84
N GLN A 59 18.02 1.87 -7.98
CA GLN A 59 18.11 2.10 -6.53
C GLN A 59 17.87 0.84 -5.70
N VAL A 60 17.16 -0.15 -6.26
CA VAL A 60 16.86 -1.40 -5.56
C VAL A 60 17.94 -2.45 -5.82
N PRO A 61 18.25 -3.33 -4.85
CA PRO A 61 19.18 -4.42 -5.08
C PRO A 61 18.62 -5.40 -6.12
N LEU A 62 19.48 -5.98 -6.96
CA LEU A 62 19.08 -6.96 -7.99
C LEU A 62 19.46 -8.40 -7.63
N GLY A 63 19.70 -8.67 -6.35
CA GLY A 63 20.09 -9.96 -5.78
C GLY A 63 19.01 -10.57 -4.85
N PRO A 64 19.40 -11.54 -4.01
CA PRO A 64 18.51 -12.23 -3.07
C PRO A 64 17.83 -11.28 -2.07
N GLU A 65 18.42 -10.13 -1.79
CA GLU A 65 17.87 -9.09 -0.91
C GLU A 65 16.76 -8.26 -1.55
N HIS A 66 16.50 -8.41 -2.84
CA HIS A 66 15.40 -7.74 -3.52
C HIS A 66 14.06 -8.14 -2.88
N LEU A 67 13.24 -7.13 -2.53
CA LEU A 67 12.05 -7.36 -1.70
C LEU A 67 11.05 -8.33 -2.35
N VAL A 68 10.85 -8.24 -3.66
CA VAL A 68 9.99 -9.18 -4.41
C VAL A 68 10.55 -10.60 -4.35
N VAL A 69 11.88 -10.78 -4.47
CA VAL A 69 12.52 -12.11 -4.37
C VAL A 69 12.27 -12.71 -2.99
N ARG A 70 12.51 -11.95 -1.94
CA ARG A 70 12.27 -12.38 -0.55
C ARG A 70 10.79 -12.75 -0.33
N ALA A 71 9.86 -12.00 -0.92
CA ALA A 71 8.43 -12.30 -0.85
C ALA A 71 8.10 -13.60 -1.59
N ILE A 72 8.67 -13.82 -2.79
CA ILE A 72 8.50 -15.06 -3.54
C ILE A 72 9.02 -16.24 -2.72
N GLU A 73 10.25 -16.17 -2.19
CA GLU A 73 10.84 -17.24 -1.37
C GLU A 73 9.99 -17.54 -0.14
N ARG A 74 9.50 -16.51 0.55
CA ARG A 74 8.60 -16.66 1.71
C ARG A 74 7.28 -17.32 1.32
N GLY A 75 6.72 -16.96 0.18
CA GLY A 75 5.50 -17.57 -0.36
C GLY A 75 5.69 -19.03 -0.75
N LEU A 76 6.76 -19.35 -1.48
CA LEU A 76 7.12 -20.74 -1.84
C LEU A 76 7.29 -21.61 -0.58
N GLN A 77 7.98 -21.09 0.43
CA GLN A 77 8.13 -21.77 1.73
C GLN A 77 6.78 -22.01 2.40
N ALA A 78 5.87 -21.04 2.38
CA ALA A 78 4.57 -21.13 3.03
C ALA A 78 3.66 -22.20 2.38
N VAL A 79 3.77 -22.41 1.07
CA VAL A 79 3.05 -23.46 0.34
C VAL A 79 3.82 -24.81 0.28
N GLY A 80 4.99 -24.92 0.92
CA GLY A 80 5.76 -26.14 1.05
C GLY A 80 6.53 -26.55 -0.21
N VAL A 81 6.82 -25.60 -1.12
CA VAL A 81 7.59 -25.83 -2.34
C VAL A 81 8.84 -24.95 -2.39
N SER A 82 9.73 -25.22 -3.35
CA SER A 82 10.90 -24.38 -3.65
C SER A 82 11.12 -24.30 -5.15
N ALA A 83 11.94 -23.36 -5.61
CA ALA A 83 12.42 -23.29 -6.99
C ALA A 83 13.96 -23.43 -7.01
N ALA A 84 14.49 -24.10 -8.04
CA ALA A 84 15.95 -24.25 -8.21
C ALA A 84 16.61 -22.94 -8.68
N GLY A 85 15.86 -22.12 -9.43
CA GLY A 85 16.25 -20.79 -9.87
C GLY A 85 15.04 -19.97 -10.25
N LEU A 86 15.23 -18.63 -10.34
CA LEU A 86 14.18 -17.67 -10.64
C LEU A 86 14.67 -16.59 -11.61
N VAL A 87 13.81 -16.21 -12.54
CA VAL A 87 13.89 -14.96 -13.26
C VAL A 87 12.71 -14.10 -12.81
N VAL A 88 13.01 -12.90 -12.27
CA VAL A 88 12.01 -11.95 -11.75
C VAL A 88 12.12 -10.65 -12.54
N ARG A 89 11.02 -10.24 -13.14
CA ARG A 89 10.92 -8.99 -13.91
C ARG A 89 9.87 -8.11 -13.23
N CYS A 90 10.28 -6.94 -12.76
CA CYS A 90 9.41 -5.94 -12.13
C CYS A 90 9.25 -4.74 -13.04
N ARG A 91 8.02 -4.26 -13.17
CA ARG A 91 7.68 -3.03 -13.88
C ARG A 91 6.95 -2.12 -12.91
N ASN A 92 7.70 -1.14 -12.39
CA ASN A 92 7.26 -0.33 -11.26
C ASN A 92 6.74 1.03 -11.75
N PHE A 93 5.49 1.32 -11.41
CA PHE A 93 4.85 2.63 -11.65
C PHE A 93 4.57 3.37 -10.34
N ILE A 94 4.60 2.66 -9.20
CA ILE A 94 4.33 3.23 -7.88
C ILE A 94 5.56 3.97 -7.39
N PRO A 95 5.48 5.31 -7.15
CA PRO A 95 6.63 6.10 -6.69
C PRO A 95 7.16 5.59 -5.35
N HIS A 96 8.46 5.30 -5.30
CA HIS A 96 9.12 4.77 -4.12
C HIS A 96 9.30 5.83 -3.03
N SER A 97 9.15 5.43 -1.76
CA SER A 97 9.38 6.28 -0.57
C SER A 97 8.55 7.58 -0.56
N ARG A 98 7.31 7.51 -1.05
CA ARG A 98 6.38 8.66 -1.09
C ARG A 98 5.06 8.41 -0.37
N GLY A 99 4.94 7.33 0.41
CA GLY A 99 3.73 7.02 1.17
C GLY A 99 2.60 6.40 0.31
N LEU A 100 2.94 5.79 -0.83
CA LEU A 100 2.00 5.13 -1.73
C LEU A 100 2.06 3.60 -1.67
N GLY A 101 2.64 3.03 -0.61
CA GLY A 101 2.63 1.59 -0.34
C GLY A 101 3.47 0.76 -1.32
N SER A 102 4.51 1.31 -1.97
CA SER A 102 5.34 0.56 -2.93
C SER A 102 6.02 -0.67 -2.32
N SER A 103 6.41 -0.62 -1.04
CA SER A 103 6.98 -1.78 -0.33
C SER A 103 5.93 -2.89 -0.16
N ALA A 104 4.74 -2.55 0.33
CA ALA A 104 3.63 -3.50 0.46
C ALA A 104 3.23 -4.09 -0.89
N ALA A 105 3.18 -3.26 -1.95
CA ALA A 105 2.91 -3.71 -3.31
C ALA A 105 3.96 -4.73 -3.79
N ALA A 106 5.24 -4.47 -3.57
CA ALA A 106 6.32 -5.40 -3.93
C ALA A 106 6.17 -6.77 -3.22
N VAL A 107 5.86 -6.75 -1.92
CA VAL A 107 5.66 -7.98 -1.14
C VAL A 107 4.40 -8.72 -1.57
N VAL A 108 3.26 -8.03 -1.63
CA VAL A 108 1.98 -8.64 -2.04
C VAL A 108 2.05 -9.18 -3.46
N GLY A 109 2.66 -8.43 -4.39
CA GLY A 109 2.84 -8.86 -5.76
C GLY A 109 3.73 -10.10 -5.89
N GLY A 110 4.84 -10.16 -5.12
CA GLY A 110 5.72 -11.33 -5.07
C GLY A 110 5.01 -12.57 -4.54
N LEU A 111 4.26 -12.45 -3.43
CA LEU A 111 3.43 -13.54 -2.87
C LEU A 111 2.34 -13.99 -3.84
N ALA A 112 1.67 -13.06 -4.50
CA ALA A 112 0.64 -13.35 -5.48
C ALA A 112 1.18 -14.04 -6.75
N ALA A 113 2.40 -13.68 -7.19
CA ALA A 113 3.06 -14.38 -8.29
C ALA A 113 3.33 -15.86 -7.96
N VAL A 114 3.64 -16.20 -6.69
CA VAL A 114 3.73 -17.59 -6.24
C VAL A 114 2.41 -18.32 -6.45
N ASN A 115 1.27 -17.71 -6.17
CA ASN A 115 -0.04 -18.31 -6.43
C ASN A 115 -0.20 -18.68 -7.91
N GLY A 116 0.22 -17.78 -8.82
CA GLY A 116 0.21 -18.05 -10.25
C GLY A 116 1.14 -19.20 -10.68
N LEU A 117 2.29 -19.39 -10.00
CA LEU A 117 3.17 -20.54 -10.23
C LEU A 117 2.53 -21.84 -9.75
N VAL A 118 2.05 -21.87 -8.51
CA VAL A 118 1.57 -23.11 -7.87
C VAL A 118 0.21 -23.57 -8.41
N THR A 119 -0.61 -22.70 -8.98
CA THR A 119 -1.84 -23.09 -9.70
C THR A 119 -1.58 -23.95 -10.93
N GLN A 120 -0.33 -24.01 -11.41
CA GLN A 120 0.10 -24.87 -12.50
C GLN A 120 0.59 -26.25 -12.02
N THR A 121 0.49 -26.51 -10.72
CA THR A 121 0.91 -27.74 -10.04
C THR A 121 -0.22 -28.27 -9.14
N ASP A 122 0.03 -29.37 -8.41
CA ASP A 122 -0.93 -29.91 -7.43
C ASP A 122 -0.90 -29.17 -6.08
N SER A 123 -0.11 -28.08 -5.96
CA SER A 123 0.01 -27.31 -4.71
C SER A 123 -1.15 -26.34 -4.54
N THR A 124 -1.56 -26.09 -3.30
CA THR A 124 -2.64 -25.16 -2.97
C THR A 124 -2.10 -23.73 -2.89
N PRO A 125 -2.68 -22.76 -3.62
CA PRO A 125 -2.31 -21.36 -3.52
C PRO A 125 -2.57 -20.78 -2.13
N LEU A 126 -1.86 -19.70 -1.78
CA LEU A 126 -2.10 -18.92 -0.58
C LEU A 126 -3.50 -18.27 -0.65
N SER A 127 -4.26 -18.39 0.43
CA SER A 127 -5.53 -17.68 0.60
C SER A 127 -5.30 -16.17 0.80
N GLU A 128 -6.36 -15.36 0.66
CA GLU A 128 -6.30 -13.92 0.96
C GLU A 128 -5.81 -13.65 2.40
N ALA A 129 -6.30 -14.43 3.37
CA ALA A 129 -5.86 -14.31 4.76
C ALA A 129 -4.36 -14.61 4.92
N GLN A 130 -3.83 -15.61 4.21
CA GLN A 130 -2.40 -15.91 4.21
C GLN A 130 -1.59 -14.83 3.49
N LEU A 131 -2.10 -14.27 2.40
CA LEU A 131 -1.45 -13.13 1.72
C LEU A 131 -1.36 -11.93 2.65
N ILE A 132 -2.44 -11.57 3.36
CA ILE A 132 -2.45 -10.48 4.35
C ILE A 132 -1.46 -10.78 5.47
N GLN A 133 -1.51 -11.97 6.07
CA GLN A 133 -0.62 -12.35 7.16
C GLN A 133 0.85 -12.22 6.75
N LEU A 134 1.23 -12.92 5.66
CA LEU A 134 2.61 -12.97 5.22
C LEU A 134 3.14 -11.61 4.77
N SER A 135 2.35 -10.81 4.06
CA SER A 135 2.79 -9.47 3.64
C SER A 135 2.91 -8.51 4.82
N SER A 136 2.01 -8.57 5.80
CA SER A 136 2.07 -7.73 7.00
C SER A 136 3.26 -8.08 7.91
N GLU A 137 3.74 -9.33 7.90
CA GLU A 137 4.96 -9.73 8.62
C GLU A 137 6.21 -8.98 8.14
N PHE A 138 6.27 -8.56 6.85
CA PHE A 138 7.39 -7.77 6.33
C PHE A 138 7.39 -6.33 6.83
N GLU A 139 6.23 -5.75 7.03
CA GLU A 139 6.08 -4.32 7.38
C GLU A 139 5.80 -4.08 8.86
N GLY A 140 5.25 -5.08 9.57
CA GLY A 140 4.85 -4.99 10.97
C GLY A 140 3.50 -4.31 11.19
N HIS A 141 2.76 -3.98 10.11
CA HIS A 141 1.42 -3.42 10.14
C HIS A 141 0.63 -3.82 8.87
N PRO A 142 -0.72 -3.97 8.97
CA PRO A 142 -1.50 -4.60 7.90
C PRO A 142 -2.12 -3.63 6.88
N ASP A 143 -2.19 -2.35 7.14
CA ASP A 143 -3.01 -1.37 6.43
C ASP A 143 -2.74 -1.30 4.91
N ASN A 144 -1.45 -1.12 4.51
CA ASN A 144 -1.05 -1.11 3.10
C ASN A 144 -1.19 -2.51 2.48
N ALA A 145 -0.73 -3.54 3.18
CA ALA A 145 -0.78 -4.93 2.72
C ALA A 145 -2.22 -5.38 2.46
N ALA A 146 -3.12 -5.16 3.43
CA ALA A 146 -4.52 -5.51 3.29
C ALA A 146 -5.21 -4.76 2.15
N ALA A 147 -4.93 -3.46 1.98
CA ALA A 147 -5.46 -2.69 0.86
C ALA A 147 -4.97 -3.24 -0.48
N ALA A 148 -3.69 -3.58 -0.60
CA ALA A 148 -3.14 -4.16 -1.82
C ALA A 148 -3.73 -5.56 -2.12
N VAL A 149 -3.98 -6.39 -1.10
CA VAL A 149 -4.56 -7.73 -1.26
C VAL A 149 -6.04 -7.66 -1.63
N LEU A 150 -6.85 -6.91 -0.88
CA LEU A 150 -8.31 -6.91 -0.99
C LEU A 150 -8.85 -5.90 -2.02
N GLY A 151 -8.11 -4.81 -2.25
CA GLY A 151 -8.58 -3.67 -3.02
C GLY A 151 -9.57 -2.80 -2.26
N GLY A 152 -9.93 -1.66 -2.86
CA GLY A 152 -10.86 -0.71 -2.26
C GLY A 152 -10.34 -0.12 -0.96
N ALA A 153 -11.26 0.25 -0.07
CA ALA A 153 -10.95 0.63 1.29
C ALA A 153 -11.05 -0.57 2.24
N VAL A 154 -10.19 -0.60 3.26
CA VAL A 154 -10.14 -1.70 4.22
C VAL A 154 -10.04 -1.18 5.65
N VAL A 155 -10.60 -1.95 6.59
CA VAL A 155 -10.23 -1.90 8.00
C VAL A 155 -9.37 -3.12 8.29
N SER A 156 -8.21 -2.90 8.85
CA SER A 156 -7.28 -3.94 9.25
C SER A 156 -6.92 -3.83 10.73
N TRP A 157 -6.53 -4.93 11.34
CA TRP A 157 -6.13 -4.96 12.75
C TRP A 157 -5.08 -6.02 13.01
N THR A 158 -4.37 -5.84 14.12
CA THR A 158 -3.37 -6.79 14.60
C THR A 158 -3.82 -7.37 15.93
N ASP A 159 -3.99 -8.68 15.99
CA ASP A 159 -4.13 -9.40 17.25
C ASP A 159 -2.72 -9.79 17.77
N ARG A 160 -2.47 -9.49 19.04
CA ARG A 160 -1.20 -9.77 19.73
C ARG A 160 -1.37 -10.67 20.95
N THR A 161 -2.49 -11.39 21.04
CA THR A 161 -2.78 -12.28 22.16
C THR A 161 -2.03 -13.61 22.08
N GLY A 162 -1.58 -14.02 20.89
CA GLY A 162 -0.79 -15.23 20.65
C GLY A 162 0.72 -15.01 20.69
N ASP A 163 1.48 -16.06 20.38
CA ASP A 163 2.96 -16.04 20.31
C ASP A 163 3.50 -15.19 19.16
N ARG A 164 2.67 -14.93 18.17
CA ARG A 164 2.97 -14.10 16.99
C ARG A 164 1.82 -13.15 16.69
N PRO A 165 2.11 -11.97 16.15
CA PRO A 165 1.04 -11.09 15.66
C PRO A 165 0.21 -11.77 14.57
N GLU A 166 -1.10 -11.72 14.69
CA GLU A 166 -2.04 -12.13 13.65
C GLU A 166 -2.66 -10.88 13.01
N TYR A 167 -2.57 -10.82 11.69
CA TYR A 167 -3.03 -9.69 10.90
C TYR A 167 -4.30 -10.07 10.14
N SER A 168 -5.32 -9.25 10.28
CA SER A 168 -6.61 -9.46 9.65
C SER A 168 -7.14 -8.19 9.03
N ALA A 169 -8.04 -8.31 8.07
CA ALA A 169 -8.70 -7.17 7.45
C ALA A 169 -10.08 -7.52 6.90
N VAL A 170 -10.89 -6.49 6.71
CA VAL A 170 -12.18 -6.55 6.01
C VAL A 170 -12.28 -5.41 5.01
N SER A 171 -12.93 -5.68 3.87
CA SER A 171 -13.21 -4.67 2.86
C SER A 171 -14.37 -3.77 3.30
N LEU A 172 -14.27 -2.48 2.97
CA LEU A 172 -15.35 -1.51 3.09
C LEU A 172 -15.94 -1.23 1.70
N ARG A 173 -17.27 -1.16 1.63
CA ARG A 173 -17.94 -0.71 0.42
C ARG A 173 -17.91 0.81 0.36
N LEU A 174 -17.04 1.37 -0.48
CA LEU A 174 -16.96 2.80 -0.67
C LEU A 174 -18.26 3.39 -1.22
N HIS A 175 -18.59 4.58 -0.74
CA HIS A 175 -19.70 5.37 -1.30
C HIS A 175 -19.38 5.71 -2.77
N PRO A 176 -20.33 5.53 -3.71
CA PRO A 176 -20.07 5.64 -5.15
C PRO A 176 -19.64 7.03 -5.63
N ASN A 177 -19.93 8.07 -4.86
CA ASN A 177 -19.58 9.46 -5.19
C ASN A 177 -18.20 9.86 -4.64
N ILE A 178 -17.40 8.94 -4.12
CA ILE A 178 -16.06 9.28 -3.64
C ILE A 178 -15.10 9.45 -4.81
N HIS A 179 -14.46 10.60 -4.86
CA HIS A 179 -13.32 10.94 -5.71
C HIS A 179 -12.04 11.02 -4.88
N LEU A 180 -10.94 10.56 -5.46
CA LEU A 180 -9.63 10.51 -4.81
C LEU A 180 -8.63 11.31 -5.62
N PHE A 181 -7.82 12.14 -4.95
CA PHE A 181 -6.70 12.84 -5.57
C PHE A 181 -5.45 12.61 -4.73
N CYS A 182 -4.37 12.18 -5.37
CA CYS A 182 -3.07 12.07 -4.75
C CYS A 182 -2.19 13.25 -5.17
N ALA A 183 -1.61 13.94 -4.20
CA ALA A 183 -0.60 14.94 -4.42
C ALA A 183 0.75 14.37 -4.00
N ILE A 184 1.63 14.16 -4.96
CA ILE A 184 2.88 13.42 -4.82
C ILE A 184 4.05 14.39 -5.03
N PRO A 185 4.85 14.71 -3.99
CA PRO A 185 6.01 15.58 -4.13
C PRO A 185 7.20 14.83 -4.72
N GLU A 186 8.18 15.56 -5.24
CA GLU A 186 9.47 15.00 -5.64
C GLU A 186 10.29 14.51 -4.44
N GLU A 187 10.09 15.12 -3.28
CA GLU A 187 10.73 14.75 -2.03
C GLU A 187 10.40 13.31 -1.63
N ARG A 188 11.38 12.60 -1.07
CA ARG A 188 11.25 11.22 -0.58
C ARG A 188 11.33 11.19 0.94
N SER A 189 10.65 10.22 1.54
CA SER A 189 10.72 9.97 2.98
C SER A 189 10.61 8.48 3.26
N LEU A 190 11.48 7.97 4.09
CA LEU A 190 11.43 6.58 4.52
C LEU A 190 10.46 6.42 5.69
N THR A 191 9.60 5.41 5.63
CA THR A 191 8.61 5.11 6.69
C THR A 191 9.28 4.92 8.05
N ALA A 192 10.45 4.26 8.10
CA ALA A 192 11.20 4.06 9.34
C ALA A 192 11.64 5.39 9.98
N GLU A 193 12.10 6.34 9.17
CA GLU A 193 12.53 7.67 9.64
C GLU A 193 11.39 8.50 10.21
N THR A 194 10.20 8.41 9.61
CA THR A 194 9.02 9.14 10.09
C THR A 194 8.34 8.46 11.27
N ARG A 195 8.52 7.15 11.45
CA ARG A 195 7.95 6.41 12.59
C ARG A 195 8.65 6.77 13.90
N VAL A 196 9.95 7.08 13.89
CA VAL A 196 10.69 7.52 15.08
C VAL A 196 10.29 8.93 15.57
N LEU A 197 9.58 9.71 14.74
CA LEU A 197 9.04 11.01 15.14
C LEU A 197 7.80 10.91 16.04
N LEU A 198 7.19 9.73 16.11
CA LEU A 198 5.99 9.50 16.90
C LEU A 198 6.35 9.37 18.38
N PRO A 199 5.60 10.02 19.29
CA PRO A 199 5.85 9.91 20.73
C PRO A 199 5.50 8.49 21.21
N ALA A 200 6.26 8.00 22.19
CA ALA A 200 5.99 6.71 22.82
C ALA A 200 4.66 6.69 23.62
N GLN A 201 4.14 7.85 23.97
CA GLN A 201 2.88 8.02 24.71
C GLN A 201 2.04 9.12 24.08
N VAL A 202 0.73 8.94 24.09
CA VAL A 202 -0.25 9.89 23.57
C VAL A 202 -1.13 10.37 24.72
N GLY A 203 -1.48 11.66 24.70
CA GLY A 203 -2.42 12.24 25.65
C GLY A 203 -3.80 11.59 25.53
N HIS A 204 -4.48 11.39 26.66
CA HIS A 204 -5.80 10.76 26.67
C HIS A 204 -6.84 11.53 25.84
N GLN A 205 -6.74 12.86 25.79
CA GLN A 205 -7.63 13.71 24.97
C GLN A 205 -7.40 13.46 23.46
N ASP A 206 -6.15 13.38 23.03
CA ASP A 206 -5.80 13.09 21.63
C ASP A 206 -6.24 11.67 21.24
N ALA A 207 -6.07 10.71 22.15
CA ALA A 207 -6.55 9.34 21.91
C ALA A 207 -8.07 9.28 21.75
N MET A 208 -8.84 9.93 22.64
CA MET A 208 -10.30 10.03 22.54
C MET A 208 -10.75 10.73 21.24
N PHE A 209 -10.09 11.83 20.90
CA PHE A 209 -10.34 12.54 19.65
C PHE A 209 -10.15 11.60 18.46
N ASN A 210 -9.00 10.94 18.40
CA ASN A 210 -8.64 10.10 17.26
C ASN A 210 -9.56 8.87 17.11
N VAL A 211 -9.95 8.22 18.22
CA VAL A 211 -10.93 7.12 18.21
C VAL A 211 -12.25 7.57 17.57
N SER A 212 -12.75 8.75 17.95
CA SER A 212 -13.99 9.29 17.37
C SER A 212 -13.87 9.56 15.87
N ARG A 213 -12.70 10.07 15.43
CA ARG A 213 -12.45 10.37 14.02
C ARG A 213 -12.27 9.11 13.18
N ALA A 214 -11.56 8.10 13.69
CA ALA A 214 -11.39 6.82 13.01
C ALA A 214 -12.75 6.09 12.81
N ALA A 215 -13.60 6.06 13.86
CA ALA A 215 -14.94 5.51 13.74
C ALA A 215 -15.81 6.29 12.73
N LEU A 216 -15.74 7.64 12.78
CA LEU A 216 -16.47 8.51 11.86
C LEU A 216 -15.99 8.32 10.41
N LEU A 217 -14.70 8.06 10.18
CA LEU A 217 -14.15 7.88 8.85
C LEU A 217 -14.72 6.64 8.14
N VAL A 218 -14.96 5.57 8.86
CA VAL A 218 -15.63 4.38 8.28
C VAL A 218 -17.03 4.76 7.77
N VAL A 219 -17.82 5.49 8.57
CA VAL A 219 -19.15 5.98 8.17
C VAL A 219 -19.05 6.96 7.00
N ALA A 220 -18.06 7.88 7.04
CA ALA A 220 -17.87 8.87 5.99
C ALA A 220 -17.49 8.23 4.64
N LEU A 221 -16.66 7.21 4.66
CA LEU A 221 -16.24 6.49 3.45
C LEU A 221 -17.36 5.63 2.85
N THR A 222 -18.31 5.16 3.65
CA THR A 222 -19.32 4.18 3.20
C THR A 222 -20.71 4.77 2.97
N GLU A 223 -21.15 5.71 3.82
CA GLU A 223 -22.53 6.17 3.85
C GLU A 223 -22.69 7.71 3.86
N ARG A 224 -21.80 8.42 4.55
CA ARG A 224 -21.95 9.86 4.85
C ARG A 224 -20.71 10.67 4.42
N PRO A 225 -20.45 10.79 3.10
CA PRO A 225 -19.27 11.51 2.60
C PRO A 225 -19.26 13.02 2.95
N ASP A 226 -20.40 13.57 3.33
CA ASP A 226 -20.50 14.93 3.89
C ASP A 226 -19.72 15.12 5.20
N LEU A 227 -19.34 14.05 5.88
CA LEU A 227 -18.58 14.05 7.13
C LEU A 227 -17.06 13.92 6.94
N LEU A 228 -16.57 13.78 5.71
CA LEU A 228 -15.14 13.53 5.41
C LEU A 228 -14.21 14.59 5.99
N MET A 229 -14.61 15.88 6.00
CA MET A 229 -13.79 16.95 6.58
C MET A 229 -13.48 16.73 8.06
N ALA A 230 -14.47 16.37 8.85
CA ALA A 230 -14.26 16.04 10.27
C ALA A 230 -13.61 14.67 10.44
N ALA A 231 -13.97 13.71 9.59
CA ALA A 231 -13.53 12.33 9.69
C ALA A 231 -12.05 12.13 9.39
N THR A 232 -11.43 12.98 8.56
CA THR A 232 -10.01 12.91 8.18
C THR A 232 -9.07 13.68 9.11
N GLU A 233 -9.58 14.23 10.22
CA GLU A 233 -8.74 14.87 11.25
C GLU A 233 -7.98 13.81 12.05
N ASP A 234 -6.74 14.14 12.40
CA ASP A 234 -5.85 13.23 13.14
C ASP A 234 -5.04 14.00 14.19
N ALA A 235 -4.87 13.39 15.35
CA ALA A 235 -4.05 13.89 16.44
C ALA A 235 -2.86 12.98 16.78
N LEU A 236 -2.73 11.79 16.15
CA LEU A 236 -1.75 10.79 16.54
C LEU A 236 -0.45 10.83 15.76
N HIS A 237 -0.50 11.15 14.46
CA HIS A 237 0.71 11.00 13.63
C HIS A 237 1.01 12.18 12.70
N GLN A 238 0.01 12.81 12.09
CA GLN A 238 0.24 13.90 11.11
C GLN A 238 0.88 15.14 11.75
N PRO A 239 0.43 15.62 12.94
CA PRO A 239 1.07 16.75 13.60
C PRO A 239 2.54 16.48 13.94
N GLN A 240 2.87 15.25 14.34
CA GLN A 240 4.22 14.85 14.73
C GLN A 240 5.16 14.73 13.52
N ARG A 241 4.65 14.26 12.38
CA ARG A 241 5.39 14.14 11.12
C ARG A 241 5.55 15.47 10.36
N GLY A 242 4.62 16.38 10.54
CA GLY A 242 4.58 17.66 9.81
C GLY A 242 5.88 18.46 9.81
N PRO A 243 6.62 18.60 10.93
CA PRO A 243 7.90 19.31 10.95
C PRO A 243 8.98 18.72 10.04
N ALA A 244 8.97 17.42 9.77
CA ALA A 244 9.91 16.73 8.88
C ALA A 244 9.52 16.82 7.40
N MET A 245 8.28 17.16 7.09
CA MET A 245 7.75 17.28 5.72
C MET A 245 6.94 18.57 5.55
N ARG A 246 7.62 19.71 5.66
CA ARG A 246 6.98 21.03 5.76
C ARG A 246 6.07 21.36 4.57
N SER A 247 6.53 21.09 3.34
CA SER A 247 5.76 21.35 2.11
C SER A 247 4.43 20.59 2.14
N SER A 248 4.44 19.30 2.51
CA SER A 248 3.23 18.50 2.63
C SER A 248 2.33 18.98 3.76
N ALA A 249 2.89 19.34 4.92
CA ALA A 249 2.11 19.86 6.03
C ALA A 249 1.46 21.22 5.73
N GLU A 250 2.12 22.10 4.97
CA GLU A 250 1.57 23.37 4.52
C GLU A 250 0.48 23.16 3.48
N TYR A 251 0.71 22.26 2.52
CA TYR A 251 -0.28 21.95 1.51
C TYR A 251 -1.52 21.28 2.09
N LEU A 252 -1.36 20.35 3.03
CA LEU A 252 -2.47 19.75 3.77
C LEU A 252 -3.33 20.83 4.47
N ARG A 253 -2.69 21.79 5.16
CA ARG A 253 -3.40 22.90 5.80
C ARG A 253 -4.14 23.77 4.78
N LEU A 254 -3.54 24.02 3.61
CA LEU A 254 -4.20 24.78 2.54
C LEU A 254 -5.41 24.02 1.99
N MET A 255 -5.28 22.73 1.66
CA MET A 255 -6.41 21.89 1.23
C MET A 255 -7.58 22.00 2.22
N ARG A 256 -7.30 21.82 3.51
CA ARG A 256 -8.34 21.86 4.54
C ARG A 256 -8.98 23.26 4.68
N ARG A 257 -8.23 24.36 4.53
CA ARG A 257 -8.79 25.74 4.49
C ARG A 257 -9.74 25.96 3.30
N HIS A 258 -9.52 25.25 2.20
CA HIS A 258 -10.40 25.28 1.03
C HIS A 258 -11.48 24.19 1.06
N ASN A 259 -11.78 23.65 2.25
CA ASN A 259 -12.80 22.63 2.50
C ASN A 259 -12.56 21.31 1.72
N VAL A 260 -11.30 20.95 1.47
CA VAL A 260 -10.90 19.66 0.91
C VAL A 260 -10.50 18.74 2.05
N ALA A 261 -11.23 17.65 2.23
CA ALA A 261 -10.86 16.61 3.19
C ALA A 261 -9.61 15.90 2.68
N ALA A 262 -8.51 16.05 3.40
CA ALA A 262 -7.22 15.49 3.02
C ALA A 262 -6.42 15.02 4.23
N ALA A 263 -5.50 14.10 3.98
CA ALA A 263 -4.60 13.50 4.95
C ALA A 263 -3.24 13.17 4.32
N LEU A 264 -2.24 12.91 5.15
CA LEU A 264 -1.01 12.27 4.71
C LEU A 264 -1.32 10.85 4.20
N SER A 265 -0.77 10.49 3.07
CA SER A 265 -0.82 9.13 2.55
C SER A 265 0.23 8.28 3.26
N GLY A 266 -0.19 7.32 4.06
CA GLY A 266 0.71 6.49 4.85
C GLY A 266 1.60 7.29 5.80
N ALA A 267 2.91 7.13 5.64
CA ALA A 267 3.92 7.90 6.36
C ALA A 267 4.20 9.28 5.74
N GLY A 268 3.61 9.60 4.61
CA GLY A 268 3.91 10.75 3.77
C GLY A 268 5.15 10.47 2.87
N PRO A 269 5.64 11.47 2.13
CA PRO A 269 5.20 12.86 2.08
C PRO A 269 4.00 13.13 1.14
N ALA A 270 3.52 12.13 0.38
CA ALA A 270 2.32 12.32 -0.43
C ALA A 270 1.08 12.61 0.43
N LEU A 271 0.12 13.29 -0.17
CA LEU A 271 -1.18 13.57 0.41
C LEU A 271 -2.26 12.85 -0.40
N ILE A 272 -3.31 12.42 0.30
CA ILE A 272 -4.55 11.97 -0.31
C ILE A 272 -5.68 12.94 0.04
N ALA A 273 -6.40 13.42 -0.96
CA ALA A 273 -7.65 14.14 -0.79
C ALA A 273 -8.81 13.20 -1.16
N ILE A 274 -9.85 13.21 -0.33
CA ILE A 274 -11.03 12.35 -0.45
C ILE A 274 -12.26 13.25 -0.41
N GLY A 275 -13.09 13.22 -1.43
CA GLY A 275 -14.26 14.09 -1.51
C GLY A 275 -15.32 13.57 -2.45
N THR A 276 -16.38 14.34 -2.63
CA THR A 276 -17.47 14.08 -3.58
C THR A 276 -17.42 14.98 -4.82
N GLU A 277 -16.55 15.96 -4.80
CA GLU A 277 -16.35 16.85 -5.94
C GLU A 277 -15.42 16.21 -6.95
N PRO A 278 -15.75 16.26 -8.26
CA PRO A 278 -14.95 15.63 -9.31
C PRO A 278 -13.65 16.40 -9.62
N GLN A 279 -13.44 17.53 -8.97
CA GLN A 279 -12.25 18.37 -9.15
C GLN A 279 -11.86 19.05 -7.85
N LEU A 280 -10.55 19.23 -7.65
CA LEU A 280 -10.04 20.07 -6.56
C LEU A 280 -10.23 21.56 -6.91
N PRO A 281 -10.41 22.44 -5.89
CA PRO A 281 -10.44 23.89 -6.10
C PRO A 281 -9.19 24.38 -6.84
N ARG A 282 -9.37 25.37 -7.71
CA ARG A 282 -8.31 25.91 -8.56
C ARG A 282 -7.09 26.37 -7.74
N GLU A 283 -7.32 27.08 -6.66
CA GLU A 283 -6.28 27.60 -5.77
C GLU A 283 -5.46 26.45 -5.13
N VAL A 284 -6.12 25.32 -4.83
CA VAL A 284 -5.46 24.12 -4.30
C VAL A 284 -4.56 23.50 -5.35
N LEU A 285 -5.04 23.37 -6.60
CA LEU A 285 -4.27 22.85 -7.73
C LEU A 285 -3.05 23.72 -8.04
N GLU A 286 -3.26 25.03 -8.21
CA GLU A 286 -2.19 25.99 -8.56
C GLU A 286 -1.11 26.02 -7.47
N TYR A 287 -1.48 26.01 -6.20
CA TYR A 287 -0.51 25.94 -5.10
C TYR A 287 0.30 24.65 -5.13
N GLY A 288 -0.37 23.49 -5.27
CA GLY A 288 0.30 22.20 -5.29
C GLY A 288 1.34 22.09 -6.41
N VAL A 289 0.97 22.48 -7.63
CA VAL A 289 1.89 22.52 -8.77
C VAL A 289 3.06 23.48 -8.52
N ALA A 290 2.78 24.66 -7.98
CA ALA A 290 3.83 25.64 -7.66
C ALA A 290 4.82 25.16 -6.57
N GLN A 291 4.39 24.23 -5.70
CA GLN A 291 5.23 23.61 -4.67
C GLN A 291 5.86 22.29 -5.13
N GLY A 292 5.79 21.94 -6.42
CA GLY A 292 6.41 20.73 -6.98
C GLY A 292 5.66 19.43 -6.72
N PHE A 293 4.35 19.52 -6.46
CA PHE A 293 3.52 18.31 -6.36
C PHE A 293 2.96 17.92 -7.74
N THR A 294 3.07 16.65 -8.09
CA THR A 294 2.27 16.04 -9.14
C THR A 294 0.93 15.65 -8.56
N ILE A 295 -0.15 16.23 -9.09
CA ILE A 295 -1.52 15.96 -8.62
C ILE A 295 -2.21 15.07 -9.63
N THR A 296 -2.66 13.90 -9.18
CA THR A 296 -3.30 12.89 -10.02
C THR A 296 -4.62 12.48 -9.41
N GLU A 297 -5.69 12.53 -10.22
CA GLU A 297 -6.95 11.87 -9.88
C GLU A 297 -6.75 10.36 -9.94
N MET A 298 -7.25 9.66 -8.93
CA MET A 298 -7.19 8.22 -8.82
C MET A 298 -8.57 7.65 -8.50
N THR A 299 -8.77 6.39 -8.82
CA THR A 299 -9.92 5.61 -8.34
C THR A 299 -9.45 4.62 -7.30
N ALA A 300 -10.39 4.04 -6.56
CA ALA A 300 -10.09 2.92 -5.69
C ALA A 300 -9.52 1.75 -6.50
N GLY A 301 -8.34 1.27 -6.12
CA GLY A 301 -7.63 0.18 -6.77
C GLY A 301 -8.33 -1.15 -6.56
N LYS A 302 -8.06 -2.10 -7.42
CA LYS A 302 -8.52 -3.49 -7.27
C LYS A 302 -7.55 -4.26 -6.38
N GLY A 303 -8.02 -5.33 -5.75
CA GLY A 303 -7.16 -6.29 -5.07
C GLY A 303 -6.16 -6.92 -6.02
N VAL A 304 -5.07 -7.44 -5.45
CA VAL A 304 -4.03 -8.09 -6.24
C VAL A 304 -4.61 -9.21 -7.12
N ARG A 305 -4.11 -9.29 -8.34
CA ARG A 305 -4.49 -10.33 -9.30
C ARG A 305 -3.25 -11.08 -9.76
N TRP A 306 -3.41 -12.35 -10.00
CA TRP A 306 -2.36 -13.18 -10.58
C TRP A 306 -2.95 -14.10 -11.64
N ILE A 307 -2.11 -14.47 -12.59
CA ILE A 307 -2.44 -15.45 -13.62
C ILE A 307 -1.22 -16.34 -13.89
N PRO A 308 -1.41 -17.62 -14.23
CA PRO A 308 -0.38 -18.41 -14.87
C PRO A 308 -0.04 -17.83 -16.25
N GLY A 309 1.25 -17.87 -16.61
CA GLY A 309 1.75 -17.27 -17.86
C GLY A 309 2.09 -15.77 -17.73
N VAL A 310 2.42 -15.16 -18.85
CA VAL A 310 2.72 -13.73 -18.96
C VAL A 310 1.49 -13.00 -19.45
N THR A 311 0.99 -12.04 -18.68
CA THR A 311 0.18 -10.97 -19.24
C THR A 311 1.12 -9.94 -19.84
N VAL A 312 1.11 -9.80 -21.12
CA VAL A 312 1.52 -8.55 -21.75
C VAL A 312 0.34 -7.61 -21.54
N ALA A 313 0.44 -6.70 -20.58
CA ALA A 313 -0.46 -5.57 -20.56
C ALA A 313 -0.19 -4.80 -21.85
N GLY A 314 -1.18 -4.81 -22.75
CA GLY A 314 -1.18 -3.99 -23.95
C GLY A 314 -1.47 -2.54 -23.60
#